data_8b7ea121344fa7d53cf0ea5e81ae5276
#
_entry.id   8b7ea121344fa7d53cf0ea5e81ae5276
#
_cell.length_a   1.000
_cell.length_b   1.000
_cell.length_c   1.000
_cell.angle_alpha   90.00
_cell.angle_beta   90.00
_cell.angle_gamma   90.00
#
_symmetry.space_group_name_H-M   'P 1'
#
loop_
_entity.id
_entity.type
_entity.pdbx_description
1 polymer ?
#
loop_
_entity_poly.entity_id
_entity_poly.type
_entity_poly.pdbx_seq_one_letter_code
_entity_poly.pdbx_strand_id
1 'polypeptide(L)'
;MAKRFEVAERSALPKTIARWILGLFLVSAGVAHLTWARSEFLAQVPVWLPLDGDFVVVASGLVEIALGAALIALRRKRVLVGWIVAGFFVAIFPGNINQFVTQTDAFGLDSDVARGVRLLFQPVLVLWALWCTDALKMLRKRAAGTREE
;
A
#
# COMPACT_ATOMS: atom_id res chain seq x y z
N MET A 1 22.99 -6.31 -29.66
CA MET A 1 22.61 -6.92 -28.37
C MET A 1 22.76 -5.94 -27.18
N ALA A 2 23.84 -5.19 -27.05
CA ALA A 2 24.09 -4.24 -25.94
C ALA A 2 22.98 -3.20 -25.71
N LYS A 3 22.49 -2.50 -26.74
CA LYS A 3 21.41 -1.51 -26.64
C LYS A 3 20.10 -2.05 -26.00
N ARG A 4 19.80 -3.34 -26.19
CA ARG A 4 18.59 -3.96 -25.64
C ARG A 4 18.70 -4.21 -24.13
N PHE A 5 19.90 -4.52 -23.63
CA PHE A 5 20.18 -4.65 -22.20
C PHE A 5 20.17 -3.29 -21.49
N GLU A 6 20.74 -2.26 -22.13
CA GLU A 6 20.81 -0.90 -21.59
C GLU A 6 19.41 -0.27 -21.44
N VAL A 7 18.51 -0.46 -22.40
CA VAL A 7 17.11 -0.02 -22.33
C VAL A 7 16.33 -0.80 -21.26
N ALA A 8 16.58 -2.11 -21.09
CA ALA A 8 15.94 -2.91 -20.06
C ALA A 8 16.39 -2.52 -18.65
N GLU A 9 17.66 -2.19 -18.44
CA GLU A 9 18.19 -1.69 -17.17
C GLU A 9 17.64 -0.30 -16.82
N ARG A 10 17.62 0.63 -17.77
CA ARG A 10 17.05 1.98 -17.58
C ARG A 10 15.57 1.95 -17.24
N SER A 11 14.81 1.00 -17.78
CA SER A 11 13.37 0.85 -17.46
C SER A 11 13.10 0.18 -16.11
N ALA A 12 14.09 -0.52 -15.53
CA ALA A 12 13.97 -1.20 -14.24
C ALA A 12 14.30 -0.28 -13.05
N LEU A 13 15.17 0.71 -13.24
CA LEU A 13 15.64 1.61 -12.19
C LEU A 13 14.51 2.42 -11.52
N PRO A 14 13.63 3.13 -12.27
CA PRO A 14 12.56 3.91 -11.65
C PRO A 14 11.59 3.05 -10.83
N LYS A 15 11.30 1.83 -11.28
CA LYS A 15 10.46 0.89 -10.52
C LYS A 15 11.13 0.40 -9.26
N THR A 16 12.43 0.18 -9.31
CA THR A 16 13.19 -0.23 -8.13
C THR A 16 13.22 0.87 -7.09
N ILE A 17 13.46 2.11 -7.48
CA ILE A 17 13.42 3.29 -6.60
C ILE A 17 12.01 3.45 -6.03
N ALA A 18 10.98 3.43 -6.86
CA ALA A 18 9.59 3.57 -6.43
C ALA A 18 9.16 2.46 -5.44
N ARG A 19 9.66 1.23 -5.64
CA ARG A 19 9.43 0.10 -4.72
C ARG A 19 10.11 0.29 -3.36
N TRP A 20 11.32 0.84 -3.35
CA TRP A 20 12.02 1.15 -2.11
C TRP A 20 11.35 2.29 -1.36
N ILE A 21 10.92 3.34 -2.07
CA ILE A 21 10.18 4.46 -1.46
C ILE A 21 8.90 3.94 -0.82
N LEU A 22 8.13 3.11 -1.54
CA LEU A 22 6.91 2.51 -0.98
C LEU A 22 7.20 1.59 0.21
N GLY A 23 8.28 0.82 0.16
CA GLY A 23 8.70 -0.05 1.26
C GLY A 23 9.09 0.75 2.50
N LEU A 24 9.89 1.82 2.35
CA LEU A 24 10.25 2.72 3.44
C LEU A 24 9.03 3.46 4.00
N PHE A 25 8.12 3.89 3.14
CA PHE A 25 6.86 4.51 3.56
C PHE A 25 6.05 3.57 4.46
N LEU A 26 5.86 2.30 4.05
CA LEU A 26 5.15 1.30 4.86
C LEU A 26 5.85 1.01 6.18
N VAL A 27 7.17 0.85 6.18
CA VAL A 27 7.93 0.65 7.44
C VAL A 27 7.72 1.85 8.36
N SER A 28 7.83 3.08 7.85
CA SER A 28 7.65 4.29 8.66
C SER A 28 6.23 4.41 9.20
N ALA A 29 5.21 4.10 8.37
CA ALA A 29 3.81 4.09 8.80
C ALA A 29 3.57 3.03 9.89
N GLY A 30 4.07 1.81 9.70
CA GLY A 30 3.95 0.76 10.70
C GLY A 30 4.65 1.09 12.03
N VAL A 31 5.81 1.74 12.00
CA VAL A 31 6.46 2.25 13.21
C VAL A 31 5.59 3.33 13.87
N ALA A 32 5.01 4.24 13.09
CA ALA A 32 4.11 5.27 13.62
C ALA A 32 2.87 4.68 14.31
N HIS A 33 2.29 3.57 13.80
CA HIS A 33 1.21 2.83 14.44
C HIS A 33 1.60 2.33 15.85
N LEU A 34 2.85 1.93 16.03
CA LEU A 34 3.33 1.35 17.28
C LEU A 34 3.82 2.40 18.29
N THR A 35 3.98 3.67 17.84
CA THR A 35 4.63 4.71 18.63
C THR A 35 3.79 5.99 18.69
N TRP A 36 4.25 7.06 18.05
CA TRP A 36 3.74 8.43 18.23
C TRP A 36 2.35 8.71 17.64
N ALA A 37 1.91 7.97 16.62
CA ALA A 37 0.64 8.22 15.94
C ALA A 37 -0.44 7.20 16.31
N ARG A 38 -0.25 6.41 17.37
CA ARG A 38 -1.19 5.33 17.75
C ARG A 38 -2.61 5.83 17.97
N SER A 39 -2.81 6.96 18.66
CA SER A 39 -4.11 7.57 18.87
C SER A 39 -4.80 7.97 17.58
N GLU A 40 -4.04 8.50 16.62
CA GLU A 40 -4.54 8.91 15.32
C GLU A 40 -5.06 7.71 14.50
N PHE A 41 -4.34 6.57 14.59
CA PHE A 41 -4.77 5.35 13.93
C PHE A 41 -5.95 4.69 14.63
N LEU A 42 -6.04 4.77 15.97
CA LEU A 42 -7.21 4.29 16.72
C LEU A 42 -8.50 5.01 16.29
N ALA A 43 -8.43 6.31 16.04
CA ALA A 43 -9.55 7.10 15.54
C ALA A 43 -10.09 6.63 14.18
N GLN A 44 -9.33 5.86 13.42
CA GLN A 44 -9.72 5.32 12.12
C GLN A 44 -10.35 3.93 12.19
N VAL A 45 -10.20 3.21 13.32
CA VAL A 45 -10.77 1.87 13.46
C VAL A 45 -12.30 1.97 13.48
N PRO A 46 -12.99 1.30 12.54
CA PRO A 46 -14.44 1.36 12.48
C PRO A 46 -15.10 0.77 13.72
N VAL A 47 -16.06 1.48 14.32
CA VAL A 47 -16.78 1.04 15.51
C VAL A 47 -17.61 -0.25 15.32
N TRP A 48 -17.93 -0.57 14.06
CA TRP A 48 -18.67 -1.79 13.71
C TRP A 48 -17.76 -3.03 13.60
N LEU A 49 -16.43 -2.84 13.65
CA LEU A 49 -15.48 -3.96 13.61
C LEU A 49 -15.48 -4.69 14.96
N PRO A 50 -15.80 -6.00 15.00
CA PRO A 50 -15.90 -6.75 16.27
C PRO A 50 -14.51 -7.15 16.79
N LEU A 51 -13.56 -6.23 16.79
CA LEU A 51 -12.19 -6.41 17.26
C LEU A 51 -11.78 -5.22 18.13
N ASP A 52 -10.90 -5.49 19.06
CA ASP A 52 -10.29 -4.43 19.87
C ASP A 52 -9.48 -3.47 18.99
N GLY A 53 -9.73 -2.16 19.14
CA GLY A 53 -9.12 -1.14 18.30
C GLY A 53 -7.59 -1.11 18.43
N ASP A 54 -7.08 -1.28 19.63
CA ASP A 54 -5.64 -1.33 19.91
C ASP A 54 -5.00 -2.55 19.23
N PHE A 55 -5.64 -3.70 19.29
CA PHE A 55 -5.20 -4.89 18.56
C PHE A 55 -5.13 -4.65 17.05
N VAL A 56 -6.16 -4.03 16.48
CA VAL A 56 -6.20 -3.71 15.04
C VAL A 56 -5.05 -2.79 14.65
N VAL A 57 -4.79 -1.74 15.43
CA VAL A 57 -3.71 -0.78 15.16
C VAL A 57 -2.35 -1.44 15.26
N VAL A 58 -2.10 -2.24 16.30
CA VAL A 58 -0.82 -2.94 16.47
C VAL A 58 -0.61 -3.98 15.38
N ALA A 59 -1.62 -4.78 15.08
CA ALA A 59 -1.54 -5.81 14.05
C ALA A 59 -1.28 -5.20 12.66
N SER A 60 -2.00 -4.12 12.29
CA SER A 60 -1.77 -3.42 11.02
C SER A 60 -0.36 -2.83 10.94
N GLY A 61 0.14 -2.22 12.02
CA GLY A 61 1.50 -1.68 12.08
C GLY A 61 2.58 -2.76 11.87
N LEU A 62 2.43 -3.91 12.50
CA LEU A 62 3.35 -5.03 12.30
C LEU A 62 3.31 -5.57 10.87
N VAL A 63 2.12 -5.69 10.29
CA VAL A 63 1.93 -6.10 8.89
C VAL A 63 2.58 -5.09 7.94
N GLU A 64 2.42 -3.78 8.17
CA GLU A 64 3.04 -2.73 7.36
C GLU A 64 4.56 -2.80 7.40
N ILE A 65 5.17 -2.99 8.57
CA ILE A 65 6.62 -3.17 8.71
C ILE A 65 7.07 -4.40 7.92
N ALA A 66 6.37 -5.54 8.08
CA ALA A 66 6.72 -6.77 7.39
C ALA A 66 6.59 -6.63 5.86
N LEU A 67 5.53 -6.01 5.36
CA LEU A 67 5.29 -5.77 3.93
C LEU A 67 6.29 -4.77 3.35
N GLY A 68 6.60 -3.70 4.08
CA GLY A 68 7.60 -2.73 3.68
C GLY A 68 8.99 -3.35 3.57
N ALA A 69 9.40 -4.13 4.57
CA ALA A 69 10.66 -4.90 4.55
C ALA A 69 10.66 -5.91 3.40
N ALA A 70 9.55 -6.61 3.14
CA ALA A 70 9.43 -7.56 2.04
C ALA A 70 9.56 -6.89 0.66
N LEU A 71 8.99 -5.68 0.46
CA LEU A 71 9.17 -4.88 -0.75
C LEU A 71 10.64 -4.56 -1.01
N ILE A 72 11.40 -4.26 0.04
CA ILE A 72 12.82 -3.91 -0.08
C ILE A 72 13.65 -5.17 -0.33
N ALA A 73 13.49 -6.20 0.50
CA ALA A 73 14.37 -7.36 0.55
C ALA A 73 14.04 -8.45 -0.49
N LEU A 74 12.76 -8.72 -0.77
CA LEU A 74 12.32 -9.86 -1.56
C LEU A 74 12.22 -9.56 -3.07
N ARG A 75 13.31 -9.09 -3.69
CA ARG A 75 13.35 -8.72 -5.12
C ARG A 75 12.86 -9.84 -6.04
N ARG A 76 13.22 -11.11 -5.75
CA ARG A 76 12.81 -12.26 -6.58
C ARG A 76 11.32 -12.56 -6.50
N LYS A 77 10.68 -12.25 -5.37
CA LYS A 77 9.24 -12.47 -5.12
C LYS A 77 8.43 -11.18 -5.27
N ARG A 78 8.98 -10.11 -5.86
CA ARG A 78 8.37 -8.78 -5.91
C ARG A 78 6.93 -8.77 -6.41
N VAL A 79 6.59 -9.61 -7.40
CA VAL A 79 5.22 -9.69 -7.96
C VAL A 79 4.23 -10.19 -6.92
N LEU A 80 4.57 -11.27 -6.20
CA LEU A 80 3.74 -11.79 -5.11
C LEU A 80 3.58 -10.76 -4.01
N VAL A 81 4.70 -10.16 -3.56
CA VAL A 81 4.68 -9.10 -2.54
C VAL A 81 3.82 -7.93 -2.98
N GLY A 82 3.90 -7.52 -4.24
CA GLY A 82 3.08 -6.45 -4.80
C GLY A 82 1.58 -6.73 -4.72
N TRP A 83 1.16 -7.97 -4.97
CA TRP A 83 -0.23 -8.38 -4.81
C TRP A 83 -0.69 -8.37 -3.35
N ILE A 84 0.16 -8.84 -2.43
CA ILE A 84 -0.15 -8.85 -0.99
C ILE A 84 -0.26 -7.40 -0.48
N VAL A 85 0.67 -6.51 -0.86
CA VAL A 85 0.63 -5.09 -0.49
C VAL A 85 -0.62 -4.40 -1.05
N ALA A 86 -0.95 -4.65 -2.33
CA ALA A 86 -2.17 -4.12 -2.93
C ALA A 86 -3.44 -4.61 -2.20
N GLY A 87 -3.50 -5.90 -1.87
CA GLY A 87 -4.57 -6.49 -1.07
C GLY A 87 -4.67 -5.88 0.33
N PHE A 88 -3.54 -5.63 0.98
CA PHE A 88 -3.50 -4.94 2.26
C PHE A 88 -4.07 -3.52 2.17
N PHE A 89 -3.67 -2.73 1.16
CA PHE A 89 -4.23 -1.39 0.95
C PHE A 89 -5.75 -1.42 0.72
N VAL A 90 -6.26 -2.43 0.02
CA VAL A 90 -7.70 -2.62 -0.13
C VAL A 90 -8.35 -2.99 1.20
N ALA A 91 -7.71 -3.84 2.01
CA ALA A 91 -8.23 -4.29 3.31
C ALA A 91 -8.35 -3.16 4.35
N ILE A 92 -7.44 -2.18 4.34
CA ILE A 92 -7.49 -1.02 5.25
C ILE A 92 -8.37 0.12 4.73
N PHE A 93 -8.85 0.06 3.49
CA PHE A 93 -9.67 1.11 2.89
C PHE A 93 -10.98 1.40 3.65
N PRO A 94 -11.70 0.40 4.23
CA PRO A 94 -12.86 0.66 5.07
C PRO A 94 -12.60 1.61 6.24
N GLY A 95 -11.40 1.57 6.84
CA GLY A 95 -11.00 2.52 7.89
C GLY A 95 -10.94 3.96 7.39
N ASN A 96 -10.39 4.18 6.20
CA ASN A 96 -10.35 5.51 5.58
C ASN A 96 -11.76 6.00 5.20
N ILE A 97 -12.64 5.11 4.72
CA ILE A 97 -14.05 5.41 4.46
C ILE A 97 -14.75 5.78 5.77
N ASN A 98 -14.53 5.01 6.84
CA ASN A 98 -15.11 5.29 8.15
C ASN A 98 -14.71 6.69 8.64
N GLN A 99 -13.42 7.03 8.59
CA GLN A 99 -12.93 8.37 8.96
C GLN A 99 -13.62 9.49 8.18
N PHE A 100 -13.85 9.29 6.88
CA PHE A 100 -14.53 10.28 6.03
C PHE A 100 -16.01 10.42 6.42
N VAL A 101 -16.71 9.30 6.60
CA VAL A 101 -18.15 9.30 6.90
C VAL A 101 -18.45 9.82 8.31
N THR A 102 -17.61 9.47 9.28
CA THR A 102 -17.77 9.90 10.69
C THR A 102 -17.17 11.27 10.96
N GLN A 103 -16.54 11.90 9.96
CA GLN A 103 -15.84 13.19 10.07
C GLN A 103 -14.81 13.23 11.20
N THR A 104 -14.19 12.07 11.48
CA THR A 104 -13.23 11.94 12.59
C THR A 104 -11.94 12.68 12.26
N ASP A 105 -11.56 13.62 13.13
CA ASP A 105 -10.31 14.35 13.01
C ASP A 105 -9.14 13.46 13.44
N ALA A 106 -8.23 13.20 12.51
CA ALA A 106 -6.99 12.47 12.73
C ALA A 106 -5.95 12.90 11.70
N PHE A 107 -4.68 12.88 12.05
CA PHE A 107 -3.56 13.29 11.19
C PHE A 107 -3.66 14.73 10.67
N GLY A 108 -4.31 15.62 11.39
CA GLY A 108 -4.56 16.99 10.96
C GLY A 108 -5.53 17.11 9.76
N LEU A 109 -6.29 16.03 9.48
CA LEU A 109 -7.33 16.03 8.45
C LEU A 109 -8.66 16.52 9.06
N ASP A 110 -8.77 17.82 9.25
CA ASP A 110 -9.87 18.53 9.91
C ASP A 110 -10.99 18.98 8.95
N SER A 111 -10.81 18.75 7.64
CA SER A 111 -11.79 19.15 6.61
C SER A 111 -12.21 17.96 5.73
N ASP A 112 -13.44 18.05 5.19
CA ASP A 112 -13.96 17.03 4.26
C ASP A 112 -13.12 16.91 3.00
N VAL A 113 -12.54 18.04 2.54
CA VAL A 113 -11.62 18.01 1.38
C VAL A 113 -10.37 17.22 1.70
N ALA A 114 -9.75 17.42 2.86
CA ALA A 114 -8.54 16.70 3.25
C ALA A 114 -8.82 15.20 3.44
N ARG A 115 -9.92 14.85 4.10
CA ARG A 115 -10.38 13.46 4.25
C ARG A 115 -10.71 12.83 2.90
N GLY A 116 -11.35 13.56 1.98
CA GLY A 116 -11.66 13.11 0.62
C GLY A 116 -10.41 12.88 -0.22
N VAL A 117 -9.41 13.76 -0.16
CA VAL A 117 -8.10 13.57 -0.82
C VAL A 117 -7.44 12.29 -0.33
N ARG A 118 -7.49 11.98 0.97
CA ARG A 118 -6.97 10.73 1.53
C ARG A 118 -7.63 9.50 0.93
N LEU A 119 -8.96 9.53 0.69
CA LEU A 119 -9.66 8.43 0.01
C LEU A 119 -9.14 8.21 -1.41
N LEU A 120 -8.87 9.30 -2.16
CA LEU A 120 -8.33 9.21 -3.51
C LEU A 120 -6.88 8.70 -3.54
N PHE A 121 -6.14 8.87 -2.45
CA PHE A 121 -4.78 8.32 -2.33
C PHE A 121 -4.76 6.80 -2.28
N GLN A 122 -5.80 6.16 -1.76
CA GLN A 122 -5.82 4.71 -1.58
C GLN A 122 -5.72 3.93 -2.90
N PRO A 123 -6.54 4.18 -3.94
CA PRO A 123 -6.36 3.54 -5.25
C PRO A 123 -5.01 3.86 -5.89
N VAL A 124 -4.45 5.05 -5.65
CA VAL A 124 -3.10 5.41 -6.13
C VAL A 124 -2.04 4.50 -5.49
N LEU A 125 -2.12 4.24 -4.18
CA LEU A 125 -1.21 3.33 -3.49
C LEU A 125 -1.32 1.88 -4.00
N VAL A 126 -2.55 1.40 -4.26
CA VAL A 126 -2.79 0.09 -4.88
C VAL A 126 -2.11 0.00 -6.25
N LEU A 127 -2.34 0.99 -7.12
CA LEU A 127 -1.73 1.04 -8.44
C LEU A 127 -0.22 1.16 -8.37
N TRP A 128 0.31 1.94 -7.44
CA TRP A 128 1.75 2.09 -7.21
C TRP A 128 2.38 0.75 -6.83
N ALA A 129 1.80 0.03 -5.85
CA ALA A 129 2.29 -1.29 -5.44
C ALA A 129 2.34 -2.28 -6.62
N LEU A 130 1.27 -2.35 -7.41
CA LEU A 130 1.19 -3.24 -8.56
C LEU A 130 2.15 -2.84 -9.70
N TRP A 131 2.33 -1.53 -9.93
CA TRP A 131 3.20 -1.01 -10.99
C TRP A 131 4.68 -1.20 -10.66
N CYS A 132 5.13 -0.82 -9.45
CA CYS A 132 6.54 -0.87 -9.07
C CYS A 132 7.07 -2.30 -8.89
N THR A 133 6.18 -3.27 -8.69
CA THR A 133 6.50 -4.70 -8.53
C THR A 133 6.35 -5.51 -9.82
N ASP A 134 5.95 -4.89 -10.94
CA ASP A 134 5.61 -5.56 -12.22
C ASP A 134 4.36 -6.45 -12.16
N ALA A 135 3.56 -6.41 -11.09
CA ALA A 135 2.35 -7.22 -10.94
C ALA A 135 1.31 -6.94 -12.05
N LEU A 136 1.17 -5.68 -12.47
CA LEU A 136 0.29 -5.30 -13.59
C LEU A 136 0.64 -5.97 -14.93
N LYS A 137 1.94 -6.25 -15.17
CA LYS A 137 2.35 -6.92 -16.41
C LYS A 137 1.84 -8.35 -16.49
N MET A 138 1.71 -9.04 -15.35
CA MET A 138 1.15 -10.39 -15.32
C MET A 138 -0.34 -10.42 -15.66
N LEU A 139 -1.11 -9.43 -15.21
CA LEU A 139 -2.53 -9.29 -15.58
C LEU A 139 -2.70 -9.13 -17.08
N ARG A 140 -1.91 -8.21 -17.69
CA ARG A 140 -1.98 -7.96 -19.13
C ARG A 140 -1.63 -9.20 -19.95
N LYS A 141 -0.64 -10.00 -19.52
CA LYS A 141 -0.27 -11.23 -20.22
C LYS A 141 -1.37 -12.29 -20.14
N ARG A 142 -2.03 -12.45 -18.98
CA ARG A 142 -3.15 -13.38 -18.83
C ARG A 142 -4.35 -12.96 -19.69
N ALA A 143 -4.70 -11.68 -19.68
CA ALA A 143 -5.81 -11.16 -20.48
C ALA A 143 -5.54 -11.26 -22.01
N ALA A 144 -4.30 -11.22 -22.47
CA ALA A 144 -3.94 -11.43 -23.87
C ALA A 144 -4.02 -12.91 -24.27
N GLY A 145 -3.55 -13.83 -23.41
CA GLY A 145 -3.59 -15.27 -23.69
C GLY A 145 -4.99 -15.89 -23.71
N THR A 146 -5.96 -15.28 -23.01
CA THR A 146 -7.36 -15.75 -23.00
C THR A 146 -8.15 -15.32 -24.26
N ARG A 147 -7.58 -14.50 -25.13
CA ARG A 147 -8.21 -14.06 -26.39
C ARG A 147 -7.78 -14.88 -27.61
N GLU A 148 -6.83 -15.78 -27.44
CA GLU A 148 -6.29 -16.65 -28.51
C GLU A 148 -6.81 -18.09 -28.43
N GLU A 149 -7.64 -18.42 -27.42
CA GLU A 149 -8.42 -19.68 -27.31
C GLU A 149 -9.89 -19.46 -27.70
#